data_9fa2424f12f45b78d6f80efab9c0dc6b
#
_entry.id   9fa2424f12f45b78d6f80efab9c0dc6b
#
_cell.length_a   1.000
_cell.length_b   1.000
_cell.length_c   1.000
_cell.angle_alpha   90.00
_cell.angle_beta   90.00
_cell.angle_gamma   90.00
#
_symmetry.space_group_name_H-M   'P 1'
#
loop_
_entity.id
_entity.type
_entity.pdbx_description
1 polymer ?
#
loop_
_entity_poly.entity_id
_entity_poly.type
_entity_poly.pdbx_seq_one_letter_code
_entity_poly.pdbx_strand_id
1 'polypeptide(L)' 'MKLLVINGPNLNLLGLREPAIYGSQNYESLLALIRTACDAEGIEVGFVQSNHEGTIVDAIQAAYGVYDGIVINPAA' A
#
# COMPACT_ATOMS: atom_id res chain seq x y z
N MET A 1 7.95 0.98 15.67
CA MET A 1 7.29 1.91 14.71
C MET A 1 6.21 1.16 13.96
N LYS A 2 5.10 1.81 13.73
CA LYS A 2 3.97 1.25 13.01
C LYS A 2 3.58 2.18 11.86
N LEU A 3 3.62 1.67 10.63
CA LEU A 3 3.34 2.45 9.43
C LEU A 3 2.10 1.95 8.72
N LEU A 4 1.31 2.88 8.18
CA LEU A 4 0.21 2.56 7.28
C LEU A 4 0.64 2.89 5.85
N VAL A 5 0.53 1.93 4.96
CA VAL A 5 0.77 2.12 3.53
C VAL A 5 -0.57 2.18 2.83
N ILE A 6 -0.83 3.29 2.16
CA ILE A 6 -2.07 3.51 1.41
C ILE A 6 -1.74 3.45 -0.07
N ASN A 7 -2.32 2.48 -0.75
CA ASN A 7 -2.16 2.27 -2.18
C ASN A 7 -3.43 2.74 -2.91
N GLY A 8 -3.27 3.75 -3.73
CA GLY A 8 -4.36 4.42 -4.40
C GLY A 8 -4.93 3.67 -5.60
N PRO A 9 -5.69 4.40 -6.44
CA PRO A 9 -6.46 3.79 -7.52
C PRO A 9 -5.64 2.93 -8.46
N ASN A 10 -6.22 1.81 -8.84
CA ASN A 10 -5.71 0.87 -9.83
C ASN A 10 -4.47 0.06 -9.41
N LEU A 11 -3.89 0.31 -8.23
CA LEU A 11 -2.76 -0.49 -7.77
C LEU A 11 -3.14 -1.95 -7.52
N ASN A 12 -4.42 -2.21 -7.23
CA ASN A 12 -4.92 -3.57 -7.12
C ASN A 12 -4.84 -4.34 -8.46
N LEU A 13 -4.67 -3.63 -9.58
CA LEU A 13 -4.55 -4.22 -10.91
C LEU A 13 -3.11 -4.38 -11.38
N LEU A 14 -2.15 -4.12 -10.50
CA LEU A 14 -0.74 -4.22 -10.83
C LEU A 14 -0.42 -5.62 -11.38
N GLY A 15 0.26 -5.65 -12.53
CA GLY A 15 0.63 -6.90 -13.18
C GLY A 15 -0.44 -7.50 -14.07
N LEU A 16 -1.67 -6.98 -14.03
CA LEU A 16 -2.77 -7.49 -14.85
C LEU A 16 -2.92 -6.75 -16.18
N ARG A 17 -2.55 -5.47 -16.22
CA ARG A 17 -2.79 -4.62 -17.40
C ARG A 17 -1.72 -4.75 -18.47
N GLU A 18 -0.46 -4.78 -18.07
CA GLU A 18 0.67 -4.79 -19.01
C GLU A 18 1.76 -5.74 -18.51
N PRO A 19 1.47 -7.07 -18.46
CA PRO A 19 2.42 -8.03 -17.91
C PRO A 19 3.73 -8.11 -18.71
N ALA A 20 3.71 -7.78 -20.01
CA ALA A 20 4.92 -7.76 -20.82
C ALA A 20 5.90 -6.67 -20.40
N ILE A 21 5.39 -5.58 -19.82
CA ILE A 21 6.23 -4.45 -19.36
C ILE A 21 6.62 -4.63 -17.90
N TYR A 22 5.68 -5.01 -17.05
CA TYR A 22 5.89 -5.07 -15.61
C TYR A 22 6.24 -6.48 -15.12
N GLY A 23 6.33 -7.44 -16.03
CA GLY A 23 6.67 -8.82 -15.69
C GLY A 23 5.56 -9.53 -14.93
N SER A 24 5.93 -10.46 -14.07
CA SER A 24 4.99 -11.25 -13.28
C SER A 24 4.61 -10.59 -11.95
N GLN A 25 5.06 -9.35 -11.70
CA GLN A 25 4.76 -8.69 -10.45
C GLN A 25 3.31 -8.25 -10.40
N ASN A 26 2.67 -8.50 -9.27
CA ASN A 26 1.28 -8.15 -9.04
C ASN A 26 1.15 -7.44 -7.69
N TYR A 27 -0.09 -7.08 -7.32
CA TYR A 27 -0.32 -6.35 -6.08
C TYR A 27 0.14 -7.16 -4.85
N GLU A 28 -0.12 -8.46 -4.84
CA GLU A 28 0.31 -9.32 -3.73
C GLU A 28 1.83 -9.35 -3.59
N SER A 29 2.55 -9.37 -4.71
CA SER A 29 4.01 -9.31 -4.71
C SER A 29 4.51 -7.99 -4.14
N LEU A 30 3.83 -6.87 -4.46
CA LEU A 30 4.16 -5.56 -3.91
C LEU A 30 3.99 -5.56 -2.39
N LEU A 31 2.87 -6.07 -1.89
CA LEU A 31 2.63 -6.13 -0.46
C LEU A 31 3.66 -7.00 0.25
N ALA A 32 4.01 -8.14 -0.33
CA ALA A 32 5.01 -9.03 0.24
C ALA A 32 6.38 -8.37 0.30
N LEU A 33 6.76 -7.63 -0.73
CA LEU A 33 8.02 -6.89 -0.77
C LEU A 33 8.09 -5.86 0.35
N ILE A 34 7.02 -5.07 0.51
CA ILE A 34 6.95 -4.04 1.55
C ILE A 34 6.99 -4.68 2.93
N ARG A 35 6.24 -5.76 3.14
CA ARG A 35 6.19 -6.45 4.43
C ARG A 35 7.55 -7.01 4.80
N THR A 36 8.25 -7.62 3.85
CA THR A 36 9.60 -8.16 4.09
C THR A 36 10.57 -7.04 4.48
N ALA A 37 10.53 -5.91 3.78
CA ALA A 37 11.39 -4.78 4.08
C ALA A 37 11.09 -4.21 5.48
N CYS A 38 9.82 -4.10 5.85
CA CYS A 38 9.42 -3.61 7.17
C CYS A 38 9.82 -4.58 8.27
N ASP A 39 9.62 -5.88 8.05
CA ASP A 39 10.01 -6.90 9.03
C ASP A 39 11.50 -6.87 9.31
N ALA A 40 12.32 -6.66 8.28
CA ALA A 40 13.77 -6.58 8.44
C ALA A 40 14.20 -5.42 9.33
N GLU A 41 13.40 -4.35 9.38
CA GLU A 41 13.67 -3.16 10.19
C GLU A 41 12.89 -3.14 11.51
N GLY A 42 12.14 -4.19 11.80
CA GLY A 42 11.30 -4.24 13.00
C GLY A 42 10.11 -3.29 12.94
N ILE A 43 9.64 -2.97 11.75
CA ILE A 43 8.51 -2.06 11.53
C ILE A 43 7.24 -2.88 11.30
N GLU A 44 6.20 -2.57 12.07
CA GLU A 44 4.87 -3.10 11.86
C GLU A 44 4.20 -2.32 10.73
N VAL A 45 3.58 -3.00 9.77
CA VAL A 45 2.98 -2.32 8.62
C VAL A 45 1.54 -2.79 8.40
N GLY A 46 0.66 -1.82 8.16
CA GLY A 46 -0.70 -2.08 7.72
C GLY A 46 -0.90 -1.57 6.29
N PHE A 47 -1.85 -2.13 5.58
CA PHE A 47 -2.11 -1.77 4.19
C PHE A 47 -3.57 -1.42 3.97
N VAL A 48 -3.79 -0.40 3.17
CA VAL A 48 -5.11 -0.05 2.63
C VAL A 48 -4.95 0.17 1.14
N GLN A 49 -5.86 -0.37 0.35
CA GLN A 49 -5.93 -0.08 -1.07
C GLN A 49 -7.35 0.38 -1.39
N SER A 50 -7.49 1.45 -2.12
CA SER A 50 -8.82 1.91 -2.54
C SER A 50 -8.74 2.72 -3.83
N ASN A 51 -9.81 2.62 -4.61
CA ASN A 51 -10.03 3.44 -5.80
C ASN A 51 -10.88 4.67 -5.48
N HIS A 52 -11.25 4.85 -4.21
CA HIS A 52 -12.18 5.90 -3.78
C HIS A 52 -11.48 6.89 -2.86
N GLU A 53 -11.51 8.16 -3.25
CA GLU A 53 -10.88 9.23 -2.47
C GLU A 53 -11.42 9.28 -1.04
N GLY A 54 -12.74 9.16 -0.87
CA GLY A 54 -13.36 9.20 0.46
C GLY A 54 -12.83 8.12 1.38
N THR A 55 -12.66 6.90 0.86
CA THR A 55 -12.11 5.79 1.63
C THR A 55 -10.67 6.07 2.06
N ILE A 56 -9.88 6.68 1.17
CA ILE A 56 -8.49 7.03 1.46
C ILE A 56 -8.44 8.10 2.54
N VAL A 57 -9.30 9.12 2.44
CA VAL A 57 -9.39 10.18 3.46
C VAL A 57 -9.76 9.57 4.81
N ASP A 58 -10.74 8.69 4.85
CA ASP A 58 -11.15 8.02 6.08
C ASP A 58 -10.01 7.20 6.68
N ALA A 59 -9.24 6.52 5.84
CA ALA A 59 -8.10 5.73 6.30
C ALA A 59 -7.02 6.62 6.95
N ILE A 60 -6.76 7.78 6.34
CA ILE A 60 -5.80 8.75 6.87
C ILE A 60 -6.26 9.24 8.25
N GLN A 61 -7.53 9.59 8.37
CA GLN A 61 -8.08 10.08 9.63
C GLN A 61 -8.07 8.99 10.72
N ALA A 62 -8.40 7.76 10.33
CA ALA A 62 -8.41 6.64 11.28
C ALA A 62 -7.00 6.26 11.74
N ALA A 63 -5.98 6.60 10.99
CA ALA A 63 -4.59 6.31 11.36
C ALA A 63 -4.09 7.18 12.52
N TYR A 64 -4.77 8.28 12.80
CA TYR A 64 -4.38 9.19 13.86
C TYR A 64 -4.39 8.46 15.21
N GLY A 65 -3.26 8.53 15.91
CA GLY A 65 -3.12 7.87 17.22
C GLY A 65 -2.92 6.36 17.15
N VAL A 66 -2.93 5.76 15.95
CA VAL A 66 -2.75 4.31 15.74
C VAL A 66 -1.43 4.02 15.06
N TYR A 67 -1.08 4.82 14.05
CA TYR A 67 0.15 4.65 13.28
C TYR A 67 1.12 5.80 13.54
N ASP A 68 2.41 5.52 13.44
CA ASP A 68 3.46 6.52 13.60
C ASP A 68 3.69 7.30 12.32
N GLY A 69 3.34 6.74 11.18
CA GLY A 69 3.49 7.41 9.90
C GLY A 69 2.63 6.79 8.82
N ILE A 70 2.50 7.52 7.73
CA ILE A 70 1.70 7.10 6.57
C ILE A 70 2.57 7.23 5.33
N VAL A 71 2.58 6.18 4.51
CA VAL A 71 3.19 6.20 3.18
C VAL A 71 2.07 6.09 2.17
N ILE A 72 1.96 7.06 1.28
CA ILE A 72 0.91 7.07 0.26
C ILE A 72 1.52 6.87 -1.11
N ASN A 73 1.02 5.87 -1.82
CA ASN A 73 1.31 5.66 -3.22
C ASN A 73 0.03 6.05 -3.98
N PRO A 74 -0.07 7.31 -4.46
CA PRO A 74 -1.34 7.82 -4.96
C PRO A 74 -1.78 7.18 -6.29
N ALA A 75 -0.84 6.75 -7.11
CA ALA A 75 -1.08 6.16 -8.42
C ALA A 75 -2.08 6.99 -9.24
N ALA A 76 -2.48 6.54 -10.41
CA ALA A 76 -3.49 7.23 -11.20
C ALA A 76 -4.07 6.29 -12.26
#